data_02c7d052df6a34c7183c7685d5511257
#
_entry.id   02c7d052df6a34c7183c7685d5511257
#
_cell.length_a   1.000
_cell.length_b   1.000
_cell.length_c   1.000
_cell.angle_alpha   90.00
_cell.angle_beta   90.00
_cell.angle_gamma   90.00
#
_symmetry.space_group_name_H-M   'P 1'
#
loop_
_entity.id
_entity.type
_entity.pdbx_description
1 polymer ?
#
loop_
_entity_poly.entity_id
_entity_poly.type
_entity_poly.pdbx_seq_one_letter_code
_entity_poly.pdbx_strand_id
1 'polypeptide(L)'
;MHKGKDNYTFLTAGPIHKVVITMAVPTIISMLVTSLYNIADTYFVGQINTQATAAVGIVFSVMFFIQSFGFFFGHGSGNYISRELGAKRHNNAVRMASNGFFFSFAFGIVIMIIGLLNLKPLSVLLGSTPTILPYTEKYLGVVLLGAPFLTSSLTLNNQMRLQGNATYAMYGIVVGAVLNVALDPLLIFTFNMGITGAAIATVIGQIVSFIILFYMARQGENIGIYLKNFAPSWNALKEIFLGGSPSLSRQGLACLATMSLNIAAAHYGDEAIAAMSIVTRISMLVLATVIGLGQGFQPLCGFCYGAKLYDRLREGYMFTVKTGTLFLLACTIIGWIFSGSLIELFRNDAKVISIGVVALRWQLCTYPFNAAIVVSNMLSQTCRKPWRANFLAAARQGLFFIPLIFILPQFFGLLGVEMCQAVSDTFSLLATIPIMIYTFREFKKEQIEFNQQKNN
;
A
#
# COMPACT_ATOMS: atom_id res chain seq x y z
N MET A 1 24.31 8.69 3.23
CA MET A 1 24.18 8.63 4.70
C MET A 1 24.39 10.02 5.26
N HIS A 2 23.35 10.67 5.78
CA HIS A 2 23.49 11.95 6.50
C HIS A 2 23.96 11.63 7.92
N LYS A 3 25.26 11.53 8.12
CA LYS A 3 25.88 11.54 9.46
C LYS A 3 25.68 12.94 10.05
N GLY A 4 24.92 13.07 11.13
CA GLY A 4 24.97 14.20 12.04
C GLY A 4 23.86 15.26 11.98
N LYS A 5 22.70 14.99 11.37
CA LYS A 5 21.51 15.83 11.59
C LYS A 5 20.41 14.99 12.21
N ASP A 6 20.00 15.37 13.40
CA ASP A 6 18.81 14.85 14.08
C ASP A 6 17.61 14.83 13.11
N ASN A 7 16.95 13.68 12.99
CA ASN A 7 15.77 13.49 12.13
C ASN A 7 14.70 14.57 12.38
N TYR A 8 14.57 15.01 13.64
CA TYR A 8 13.66 16.09 14.01
C TYR A 8 14.01 17.38 13.24
N THR A 9 15.26 17.83 13.33
CA THR A 9 15.73 19.06 12.65
C THR A 9 15.63 18.93 11.12
N PHE A 10 15.96 17.75 10.58
CA PHE A 10 15.86 17.51 9.14
C PHE A 10 14.40 17.64 8.65
N LEU A 11 13.44 17.01 9.33
CA LEU A 11 12.03 17.00 8.94
C LEU A 11 11.33 18.34 9.21
N THR A 12 11.68 19.03 10.32
CA THR A 12 11.00 20.28 10.73
C THR A 12 11.63 21.55 10.19
N ALA A 13 12.93 21.55 9.83
CA ALA A 13 13.66 22.75 9.38
C ALA A 13 14.42 22.60 8.05
N GLY A 14 14.64 21.36 7.56
CA GLY A 14 15.36 21.12 6.29
C GLY A 14 14.58 21.61 5.05
N PRO A 15 15.23 21.84 3.89
CA PRO A 15 14.54 22.23 2.65
C PRO A 15 13.49 21.19 2.24
N ILE A 16 12.25 21.59 2.00
CA ILE A 16 11.10 20.71 1.79
C ILE A 16 11.34 19.73 0.64
N HIS A 17 11.81 20.23 -0.51
CA HIS A 17 12.09 19.38 -1.67
C HIS A 17 13.10 18.28 -1.33
N LYS A 18 14.14 18.59 -0.58
CA LYS A 18 15.18 17.65 -0.17
C LYS A 18 14.63 16.62 0.82
N VAL A 19 13.81 17.07 1.77
CA VAL A 19 13.17 16.18 2.77
C VAL A 19 12.24 15.19 2.09
N VAL A 20 11.31 15.68 1.25
CA VAL A 20 10.34 14.83 0.56
C VAL A 20 11.03 13.84 -0.37
N ILE A 21 12.00 14.28 -1.19
CA ILE A 21 12.71 13.38 -2.12
C ILE A 21 13.51 12.31 -1.35
N THR A 22 14.24 12.71 -0.29
CA THR A 22 15.04 11.77 0.50
C THR A 22 14.18 10.67 1.16
N MET A 23 12.95 10.99 1.55
CA MET A 23 12.02 10.02 2.12
C MET A 23 11.27 9.24 1.04
N ALA A 24 10.93 9.88 -0.09
CA ALA A 24 10.14 9.27 -1.15
C ALA A 24 10.94 8.26 -1.98
N VAL A 25 12.19 8.54 -2.33
CA VAL A 25 12.98 7.66 -3.20
C VAL A 25 13.12 6.24 -2.64
N PRO A 26 13.55 6.02 -1.38
CA PRO A 26 13.59 4.66 -0.82
C PRO A 26 12.22 4.00 -0.77
N THR A 27 11.16 4.77 -0.51
CA THR A 27 9.80 4.23 -0.43
C THR A 27 9.27 3.83 -1.80
N ILE A 28 9.53 4.63 -2.83
CA ILE A 28 9.20 4.32 -4.23
C ILE A 28 9.93 3.05 -4.67
N ILE A 29 11.23 2.94 -4.37
CA ILE A 29 12.01 1.72 -4.66
C ILE A 29 11.37 0.50 -3.99
N SER A 30 11.01 0.59 -2.71
CA SER A 30 10.34 -0.50 -1.99
C SER A 30 9.02 -0.91 -2.66
N MET A 31 8.19 0.08 -3.07
CA MET A 31 6.91 -0.20 -3.72
C MET A 31 7.09 -0.84 -5.10
N LEU A 32 8.03 -0.34 -5.91
CA LEU A 32 8.32 -0.91 -7.23
C LEU A 32 8.90 -2.32 -7.12
N VAL A 33 9.86 -2.54 -6.21
CA VAL A 33 10.44 -3.88 -5.98
C VAL A 33 9.37 -4.86 -5.51
N THR A 34 8.45 -4.44 -4.61
CA THR A 34 7.32 -5.26 -4.17
C THR A 34 6.39 -5.62 -5.34
N SER A 35 6.11 -4.69 -6.22
CA SER A 35 5.28 -4.96 -7.41
C SER A 35 5.97 -5.91 -8.39
N LEU A 36 7.28 -5.75 -8.60
CA LEU A 36 8.06 -6.58 -9.51
C LEU A 36 8.21 -8.02 -9.00
N TYR A 37 8.46 -8.20 -7.69
CA TYR A 37 8.58 -9.55 -7.16
C TYR A 37 7.26 -10.33 -7.24
N ASN A 38 6.10 -9.68 -7.03
CA ASN A 38 4.80 -10.33 -7.21
C ASN A 38 4.58 -10.80 -8.67
N ILE A 39 5.07 -10.04 -9.64
CA ILE A 39 5.03 -10.43 -11.05
C ILE A 39 5.96 -11.63 -11.31
N ALA A 40 7.17 -11.61 -10.76
CA ALA A 40 8.15 -12.68 -10.93
C ALA A 40 7.66 -14.00 -10.30
N ASP A 41 7.12 -13.97 -9.08
CA ASP A 41 6.55 -15.14 -8.41
C ASP A 41 5.43 -15.76 -9.25
N THR A 42 4.50 -14.94 -9.75
CA THR A 42 3.43 -15.41 -10.65
C THR A 42 3.98 -16.04 -11.93
N TYR A 43 5.05 -15.48 -12.49
CA TYR A 43 5.69 -16.00 -13.68
C TYR A 43 6.31 -17.40 -13.46
N PHE A 44 7.08 -17.57 -12.36
CA PHE A 44 7.72 -18.86 -12.07
C PHE A 44 6.70 -19.95 -11.73
N VAL A 45 5.68 -19.64 -10.94
CA VAL A 45 4.59 -20.58 -10.64
C VAL A 45 3.80 -20.94 -11.90
N GLY A 46 3.63 -19.97 -12.81
CA GLY A 46 2.97 -20.18 -14.11
C GLY A 46 3.62 -21.23 -14.98
N GLN A 47 4.90 -21.53 -14.77
CA GLN A 47 5.65 -22.56 -15.50
C GLN A 47 5.47 -23.98 -14.92
N ILE A 48 4.88 -24.15 -13.74
CA ILE A 48 4.65 -25.48 -13.13
C ILE A 48 3.49 -26.18 -13.83
N ASN A 49 2.28 -25.69 -13.64
CA ASN A 49 1.05 -26.13 -14.30
C ASN A 49 -0.10 -25.14 -14.04
N THR A 50 -1.22 -25.32 -14.73
CA THR A 50 -2.41 -24.46 -14.61
C THR A 50 -3.02 -24.49 -13.20
N GLN A 51 -3.05 -25.67 -12.56
CA GLN A 51 -3.62 -25.84 -11.24
C GLN A 51 -2.79 -25.09 -10.16
N ALA A 52 -1.48 -25.13 -10.24
CA ALA A 52 -0.58 -24.37 -9.37
C ALA A 52 -0.78 -22.86 -9.53
N THR A 53 -0.88 -22.38 -10.76
CA THR A 53 -1.14 -20.97 -11.06
C THR A 53 -2.48 -20.52 -10.48
N ALA A 54 -3.53 -21.33 -10.65
CA ALA A 54 -4.84 -21.05 -10.07
C ALA A 54 -4.81 -21.04 -8.53
N ALA A 55 -4.09 -21.98 -7.92
CA ALA A 55 -3.94 -22.07 -6.47
C ALA A 55 -3.26 -20.81 -5.89
N VAL A 56 -2.15 -20.34 -6.51
CA VAL A 56 -1.48 -19.10 -6.09
C VAL A 56 -2.40 -17.89 -6.24
N GLY A 57 -3.16 -17.81 -7.34
CA GLY A 57 -4.15 -16.76 -7.54
C GLY A 57 -5.22 -16.71 -6.44
N ILE A 58 -5.70 -17.88 -6.00
CA ILE A 58 -6.66 -18.01 -4.90
C ILE A 58 -6.04 -17.55 -3.58
N VAL A 59 -4.84 -18.03 -3.25
CA VAL A 59 -4.14 -17.73 -1.99
C VAL A 59 -3.68 -16.26 -1.94
N PHE A 60 -3.49 -15.61 -3.07
CA PHE A 60 -3.11 -14.20 -3.14
C PHE A 60 -4.08 -13.30 -2.37
N SER A 61 -5.38 -13.63 -2.36
CA SER A 61 -6.37 -12.89 -1.56
C SER A 61 -6.11 -12.97 -0.06
N VAL A 62 -5.64 -14.12 0.45
CA VAL A 62 -5.25 -14.29 1.86
C VAL A 62 -3.98 -13.50 2.16
N MET A 63 -2.99 -13.53 1.28
CA MET A 63 -1.78 -12.72 1.43
C MET A 63 -2.11 -11.23 1.47
N PHE A 64 -3.01 -10.78 0.61
CA PHE A 64 -3.48 -9.37 0.59
C PHE A 64 -4.20 -9.00 1.88
N PHE A 65 -4.99 -9.92 2.43
CA PHE A 65 -5.63 -9.75 3.74
C PHE A 65 -4.60 -9.60 4.87
N ILE A 66 -3.59 -10.47 4.92
CA ILE A 66 -2.50 -10.41 5.90
C ILE A 66 -1.73 -9.08 5.77
N GLN A 67 -1.39 -8.67 4.54
CA GLN A 67 -0.73 -7.38 4.26
C GLN A 67 -1.57 -6.20 4.73
N SER A 68 -2.89 -6.24 4.55
CA SER A 68 -3.80 -5.17 4.97
C SER A 68 -3.69 -4.90 6.46
N PHE A 69 -3.58 -5.95 7.28
CA PHE A 69 -3.35 -5.81 8.72
C PHE A 69 -1.94 -5.35 9.06
N GLY A 70 -0.93 -5.76 8.30
CA GLY A 70 0.41 -5.22 8.44
C GLY A 70 0.44 -3.69 8.22
N PHE A 71 -0.25 -3.21 7.19
CA PHE A 71 -0.42 -1.77 6.96
C PHE A 71 -1.31 -1.09 8.01
N PHE A 72 -2.35 -1.76 8.49
CA PHE A 72 -3.21 -1.26 9.56
C PHE A 72 -2.41 -0.96 10.83
N PHE A 73 -1.67 -1.94 11.35
CA PHE A 73 -0.83 -1.74 12.53
C PHE A 73 0.34 -0.80 12.25
N GLY A 74 0.94 -0.90 11.07
CA GLY A 74 2.08 -0.09 10.66
C GLY A 74 1.76 1.39 10.53
N HIS A 75 0.72 1.76 9.79
CA HIS A 75 0.28 3.16 9.67
C HIS A 75 -0.39 3.66 10.95
N GLY A 76 -1.15 2.81 11.64
CA GLY A 76 -1.80 3.17 12.90
C GLY A 76 -0.79 3.60 13.96
N SER A 77 0.18 2.75 14.25
CA SER A 77 1.25 3.05 15.22
C SER A 77 2.24 4.09 14.69
N GLY A 78 2.66 3.98 13.43
CA GLY A 78 3.67 4.85 12.85
C GLY A 78 3.23 6.31 12.72
N ASN A 79 1.99 6.58 12.31
CA ASN A 79 1.44 7.94 12.27
C ASN A 79 1.36 8.57 13.68
N TYR A 80 1.03 7.79 14.69
CA TYR A 80 1.09 8.26 16.09
C TYR A 80 2.53 8.59 16.49
N ILE A 81 3.48 7.68 16.21
CA ILE A 81 4.90 7.87 16.51
C ILE A 81 5.42 9.17 15.87
N SER A 82 5.14 9.40 14.60
CA SER A 82 5.64 10.61 13.90
C SER A 82 5.10 11.91 14.52
N ARG A 83 3.83 11.93 14.94
CA ARG A 83 3.23 13.08 15.65
C ARG A 83 3.83 13.30 17.03
N GLU A 84 4.04 12.23 17.79
CA GLU A 84 4.62 12.33 19.15
C GLU A 84 6.10 12.75 19.09
N LEU A 85 6.87 12.27 18.11
CA LEU A 85 8.23 12.74 17.88
C LEU A 85 8.26 14.20 17.44
N GLY A 86 7.33 14.63 16.59
CA GLY A 86 7.15 16.03 16.23
C GLY A 86 6.81 16.92 17.42
N ALA A 87 6.03 16.41 18.37
CA ALA A 87 5.70 17.09 19.64
C ALA A 87 6.78 16.92 20.72
N LYS A 88 7.91 16.27 20.41
CA LYS A 88 9.03 15.95 21.35
C LYS A 88 8.62 15.06 22.55
N ARG A 89 7.55 14.27 22.39
CA ARG A 89 7.07 13.33 23.42
C ARG A 89 7.60 11.92 23.16
N HIS A 90 8.90 11.74 23.27
CA HIS A 90 9.63 10.52 22.91
C HIS A 90 9.10 9.26 23.63
N ASN A 91 8.76 9.35 24.94
CA ASN A 91 8.28 8.21 25.72
C ASN A 91 6.99 7.61 25.15
N ASN A 92 6.07 8.43 24.66
CA ASN A 92 4.83 7.96 24.03
C ASN A 92 5.13 7.24 22.70
N ALA A 93 6.07 7.76 21.91
CA ALA A 93 6.50 7.15 20.67
C ALA A 93 7.13 5.76 20.92
N VAL A 94 7.99 5.62 21.94
CA VAL A 94 8.63 4.36 22.32
C VAL A 94 7.60 3.29 22.73
N ARG A 95 6.62 3.67 23.57
CA ARG A 95 5.55 2.75 23.97
C ARG A 95 4.68 2.33 22.78
N MET A 96 4.32 3.27 21.92
CA MET A 96 3.49 2.97 20.74
C MET A 96 4.24 2.09 19.73
N ALA A 97 5.55 2.27 19.55
CA ALA A 97 6.36 1.42 18.67
C ALA A 97 6.32 -0.04 19.11
N SER A 98 6.52 -0.30 20.40
CA SER A 98 6.44 -1.65 20.97
C SER A 98 5.01 -2.20 20.91
N ASN A 99 3.99 -1.41 21.27
CA ASN A 99 2.59 -1.84 21.21
C ASN A 99 2.18 -2.22 19.76
N GLY A 100 2.47 -1.37 18.78
CA GLY A 100 2.15 -1.63 17.38
C GLY A 100 2.81 -2.91 16.84
N PHE A 101 4.07 -3.14 17.19
CA PHE A 101 4.80 -4.33 16.83
C PHE A 101 4.20 -5.61 17.46
N PHE A 102 4.05 -5.63 18.78
CA PHE A 102 3.57 -6.84 19.47
C PHE A 102 2.11 -7.16 19.14
N PHE A 103 1.24 -6.15 18.98
CA PHE A 103 -0.13 -6.39 18.51
C PHE A 103 -0.15 -6.95 17.08
N SER A 104 0.68 -6.43 16.19
CA SER A 104 0.78 -6.92 14.82
C SER A 104 1.29 -8.36 14.77
N PHE A 105 2.34 -8.68 15.54
CA PHE A 105 2.91 -10.02 15.61
C PHE A 105 1.90 -11.02 16.19
N ALA A 106 1.24 -10.66 17.31
CA ALA A 106 0.20 -11.49 17.92
C ALA A 106 -0.98 -11.72 16.98
N PHE A 107 -1.41 -10.69 16.25
CA PHE A 107 -2.47 -10.83 15.25
C PHE A 107 -2.07 -11.75 14.10
N GLY A 108 -0.83 -11.64 13.63
CA GLY A 108 -0.27 -12.58 12.64
C GLY A 108 -0.27 -14.03 13.12
N ILE A 109 0.05 -14.27 14.40
CA ILE A 109 -0.06 -15.61 15.03
C ILE A 109 -1.51 -16.09 15.05
N VAL A 110 -2.46 -15.20 15.39
CA VAL A 110 -3.90 -15.55 15.38
C VAL A 110 -4.34 -15.95 13.98
N ILE A 111 -3.97 -15.19 12.95
CA ILE A 111 -4.28 -15.56 11.55
C ILE A 111 -3.66 -16.90 11.18
N MET A 112 -2.40 -17.13 11.55
CA MET A 112 -1.70 -18.40 11.30
C MET A 112 -2.44 -19.57 11.94
N ILE A 113 -2.77 -19.48 13.23
CA ILE A 113 -3.43 -20.59 13.96
C ILE A 113 -4.82 -20.85 13.38
N ILE A 114 -5.65 -19.81 13.22
CA ILE A 114 -7.01 -19.96 12.68
C ILE A 114 -6.96 -20.52 11.25
N GLY A 115 -6.05 -20.01 10.43
CA GLY A 115 -5.90 -20.47 9.04
C GLY A 115 -5.44 -21.91 8.93
N LEU A 116 -4.47 -22.33 9.74
CA LEU A 116 -3.97 -23.72 9.75
C LEU A 116 -5.00 -24.70 10.29
N LEU A 117 -5.76 -24.34 11.34
CA LEU A 117 -6.82 -25.18 11.88
C LEU A 117 -8.00 -25.33 10.91
N ASN A 118 -8.20 -24.39 10.01
CA ASN A 118 -9.29 -24.39 9.04
C ASN A 118 -8.80 -24.44 7.59
N LEU A 119 -7.65 -25.04 7.32
CA LEU A 119 -6.95 -24.99 6.05
C LEU A 119 -7.84 -25.43 4.87
N LYS A 120 -8.46 -26.61 4.99
CA LYS A 120 -9.34 -27.16 3.96
C LYS A 120 -10.64 -26.36 3.78
N PRO A 121 -11.43 -26.07 4.83
CA PRO A 121 -12.61 -25.20 4.72
C PRO A 121 -12.27 -23.82 4.13
N LEU A 122 -11.15 -23.22 4.53
CA LEU A 122 -10.70 -21.94 4.02
C LEU A 122 -10.36 -22.03 2.52
N SER A 123 -9.65 -23.07 2.09
CA SER A 123 -9.31 -23.27 0.68
C SER A 123 -10.56 -23.42 -0.18
N VAL A 124 -11.56 -24.15 0.28
CA VAL A 124 -12.85 -24.31 -0.42
C VAL A 124 -13.61 -22.97 -0.46
N LEU A 125 -13.67 -22.25 0.66
CA LEU A 125 -14.34 -20.94 0.76
C LEU A 125 -13.71 -19.92 -0.22
N LEU A 126 -12.41 -20.01 -0.44
CA LEU A 126 -11.67 -19.15 -1.37
C LEU A 126 -11.92 -19.51 -2.86
N GLY A 127 -12.64 -20.59 -3.14
CA GLY A 127 -13.04 -20.99 -4.49
C GLY A 127 -12.17 -22.11 -5.10
N SER A 128 -11.45 -22.90 -4.29
CA SER A 128 -10.70 -24.06 -4.80
C SER A 128 -11.64 -25.16 -5.28
N THR A 129 -11.47 -25.58 -6.53
CA THR A 129 -12.12 -26.78 -7.08
C THR A 129 -11.44 -28.05 -6.56
N PRO A 130 -12.07 -29.23 -6.65
CA PRO A 130 -11.44 -30.48 -6.20
C PRO A 130 -10.06 -30.78 -6.82
N THR A 131 -9.81 -30.31 -8.04
CA THR A 131 -8.54 -30.47 -8.75
C THR A 131 -7.47 -29.49 -8.29
N ILE A 132 -7.85 -28.29 -7.84
CA ILE A 132 -6.95 -27.23 -7.39
C ILE A 132 -6.67 -27.34 -5.89
N LEU A 133 -7.61 -27.90 -5.12
CA LEU A 133 -7.59 -27.97 -3.67
C LEU A 133 -6.26 -28.51 -3.08
N PRO A 134 -5.66 -29.60 -3.58
CA PRO A 134 -4.40 -30.11 -3.05
C PRO A 134 -3.23 -29.11 -3.22
N TYR A 135 -3.24 -28.33 -4.30
CA TYR A 135 -2.25 -27.30 -4.54
C TYR A 135 -2.46 -26.08 -3.62
N THR A 136 -3.73 -25.69 -3.44
CA THR A 136 -4.09 -24.60 -2.55
C THR A 136 -3.73 -24.91 -1.09
N GLU A 137 -4.06 -26.11 -0.60
CA GLU A 137 -3.72 -26.53 0.77
C GLU A 137 -2.21 -26.53 1.01
N LYS A 138 -1.41 -27.05 0.07
CA LYS A 138 0.06 -27.07 0.17
C LYS A 138 0.64 -25.65 0.20
N TYR A 139 0.19 -24.79 -0.70
CA TYR A 139 0.70 -23.42 -0.79
C TYR A 139 0.23 -22.58 0.40
N LEU A 140 -1.06 -22.58 0.69
CA LEU A 140 -1.67 -21.81 1.78
C LEU A 140 -1.11 -22.23 3.14
N GLY A 141 -0.97 -23.54 3.40
CA GLY A 141 -0.43 -24.05 4.65
C GLY A 141 0.97 -23.51 4.96
N VAL A 142 1.84 -23.45 3.97
CA VAL A 142 3.18 -22.87 4.13
C VAL A 142 3.13 -21.35 4.27
N VAL A 143 2.38 -20.67 3.41
CA VAL A 143 2.28 -19.20 3.43
C VAL A 143 1.72 -18.67 4.75
N LEU A 144 0.77 -19.37 5.37
CA LEU A 144 0.23 -18.99 6.68
C LEU A 144 1.28 -18.99 7.79
N LEU A 145 2.33 -19.83 7.72
CA LEU A 145 3.46 -19.79 8.67
C LEU A 145 4.22 -18.46 8.58
N GLY A 146 4.19 -17.81 7.42
CA GLY A 146 4.79 -16.49 7.20
C GLY A 146 3.97 -15.32 7.76
N ALA A 147 2.69 -15.52 8.10
CA ALA A 147 1.80 -14.43 8.49
C ALA A 147 2.31 -13.54 9.64
N PRO A 148 2.85 -14.06 10.77
CA PRO A 148 3.40 -13.22 11.84
C PRO A 148 4.59 -12.37 11.38
N PHE A 149 5.42 -12.93 10.52
CA PHE A 149 6.60 -12.23 9.99
C PHE A 149 6.21 -11.16 8.97
N LEU A 150 5.25 -11.43 8.10
CA LEU A 150 4.76 -10.48 7.12
C LEU A 150 4.06 -9.27 7.77
N THR A 151 3.13 -9.50 8.72
CA THR A 151 2.44 -8.42 9.42
C THR A 151 3.40 -7.53 10.18
N SER A 152 4.33 -8.12 10.94
CA SER A 152 5.30 -7.38 11.74
C SER A 152 6.40 -6.72 10.90
N SER A 153 6.82 -7.31 9.79
CA SER A 153 7.74 -6.67 8.84
C SER A 153 7.15 -5.38 8.26
N LEU A 154 5.90 -5.42 7.82
CA LEU A 154 5.20 -4.24 7.31
C LEU A 154 4.98 -3.19 8.40
N THR A 155 4.73 -3.62 9.63
CA THR A 155 4.61 -2.72 10.78
C THR A 155 5.94 -2.02 11.06
N LEU A 156 7.06 -2.76 11.16
CA LEU A 156 8.39 -2.20 11.36
C LEU A 156 8.81 -1.27 10.22
N ASN A 157 8.55 -1.67 8.98
CA ASN A 157 8.83 -0.84 7.79
C ASN A 157 8.13 0.52 7.90
N ASN A 158 6.83 0.53 8.17
CA ASN A 158 6.05 1.77 8.29
C ASN A 158 6.48 2.60 9.50
N GLN A 159 6.74 1.97 10.66
CA GLN A 159 7.21 2.67 11.85
C GLN A 159 8.56 3.36 11.61
N MET A 160 9.57 2.66 11.02
CA MET A 160 10.87 3.26 10.73
C MET A 160 10.77 4.40 9.72
N ARG A 161 9.99 4.21 8.66
CA ARG A 161 9.74 5.26 7.66
C ARG A 161 9.13 6.50 8.29
N LEU A 162 8.12 6.33 9.15
CA LEU A 162 7.42 7.42 9.84
C LEU A 162 8.23 8.08 10.96
N GLN A 163 9.35 7.47 11.37
CA GLN A 163 10.38 8.09 12.20
C GLN A 163 11.40 8.93 11.39
N GLY A 164 11.28 8.97 10.06
CA GLY A 164 12.21 9.68 9.18
C GLY A 164 13.36 8.82 8.62
N ASN A 165 13.30 7.49 8.79
CA ASN A 165 14.35 6.56 8.40
C ASN A 165 13.90 5.62 7.25
N ALA A 166 13.41 6.21 6.15
CA ALA A 166 12.90 5.47 4.99
C ALA A 166 13.93 4.52 4.35
N THR A 167 15.21 4.87 4.38
CA THR A 167 16.29 4.04 3.83
C THR A 167 16.46 2.72 4.60
N TYR A 168 16.42 2.77 5.94
CA TYR A 168 16.47 1.53 6.74
C TYR A 168 15.23 0.67 6.51
N ALA A 169 14.06 1.29 6.37
CA ALA A 169 12.82 0.60 6.04
C ALA A 169 12.89 -0.10 4.67
N MET A 170 13.54 0.53 3.68
CA MET A 170 13.72 -0.04 2.34
C MET A 170 14.58 -1.31 2.33
N TYR A 171 15.69 -1.34 3.08
CA TYR A 171 16.62 -2.47 3.03
C TYR A 171 15.95 -3.80 3.33
N GLY A 172 15.12 -3.89 4.37
CA GLY A 172 14.45 -5.15 4.71
C GLY A 172 13.51 -5.65 3.61
N ILE A 173 12.70 -4.75 3.05
CA ILE A 173 11.74 -5.11 1.99
C ILE A 173 12.48 -5.52 0.71
N VAL A 174 13.47 -4.74 0.28
CA VAL A 174 14.21 -5.01 -0.96
C VAL A 174 15.00 -6.33 -0.87
N VAL A 175 15.72 -6.57 0.23
CA VAL A 175 16.49 -7.80 0.38
C VAL A 175 15.57 -9.03 0.44
N GLY A 176 14.45 -8.95 1.19
CA GLY A 176 13.48 -10.05 1.23
C GLY A 176 12.87 -10.36 -0.15
N ALA A 177 12.52 -9.33 -0.91
CA ALA A 177 11.97 -9.48 -2.25
C ALA A 177 12.99 -10.07 -3.25
N VAL A 178 14.23 -9.56 -3.26
CA VAL A 178 15.30 -10.07 -4.13
C VAL A 178 15.63 -11.53 -3.79
N LEU A 179 15.67 -11.87 -2.49
CA LEU A 179 15.90 -13.23 -2.05
C LEU A 179 14.78 -14.17 -2.50
N ASN A 180 13.52 -13.75 -2.39
CA ASN A 180 12.37 -14.53 -2.87
C ASN A 180 12.51 -14.85 -4.37
N VAL A 181 12.73 -13.81 -5.21
CA VAL A 181 12.91 -14.00 -6.66
C VAL A 181 14.07 -14.93 -7.01
N ALA A 182 15.16 -14.91 -6.23
CA ALA A 182 16.30 -15.81 -6.43
C ALA A 182 15.99 -17.25 -5.97
N LEU A 183 15.23 -17.42 -4.90
CA LEU A 183 14.87 -18.74 -4.37
C LEU A 183 13.78 -19.45 -5.18
N ASP A 184 12.87 -18.71 -5.81
CA ASP A 184 11.77 -19.30 -6.60
C ASP A 184 12.27 -20.32 -7.63
N PRO A 185 13.13 -19.98 -8.60
CA PRO A 185 13.59 -20.96 -9.60
C PRO A 185 14.41 -22.09 -8.96
N LEU A 186 15.15 -21.79 -7.89
CA LEU A 186 15.97 -22.78 -7.19
C LEU A 186 15.09 -23.84 -6.52
N LEU A 187 14.10 -23.43 -5.73
CA LEU A 187 13.25 -24.35 -4.98
C LEU A 187 12.20 -25.03 -5.88
N ILE A 188 11.64 -24.30 -6.86
CA ILE A 188 10.61 -24.82 -7.75
C ILE A 188 11.20 -25.88 -8.69
N PHE A 189 12.29 -25.54 -9.39
CA PHE A 189 12.79 -26.36 -10.48
C PHE A 189 14.02 -27.18 -10.08
N THR A 190 15.04 -26.58 -9.46
CA THR A 190 16.29 -27.30 -9.14
C THR A 190 16.07 -28.34 -8.06
N PHE A 191 15.34 -27.99 -6.98
CA PHE A 191 14.98 -28.94 -5.92
C PHE A 191 13.67 -29.72 -6.19
N ASN A 192 13.01 -29.48 -7.32
CA ASN A 192 11.76 -30.14 -7.73
C ASN A 192 10.64 -30.06 -6.69
N MET A 193 10.57 -29.00 -5.90
CA MET A 193 9.57 -28.85 -4.86
C MET A 193 8.23 -28.30 -5.40
N GLY A 194 8.18 -27.87 -6.66
CA GLY A 194 6.99 -27.34 -7.31
C GLY A 194 6.38 -26.17 -6.55
N ILE A 195 5.05 -26.17 -6.37
CA ILE A 195 4.31 -25.10 -5.70
C ILE A 195 4.70 -24.92 -4.23
N THR A 196 5.09 -25.99 -3.55
CA THR A 196 5.59 -25.92 -2.17
C THR A 196 6.89 -25.15 -2.10
N GLY A 197 7.75 -25.28 -3.11
CA GLY A 197 9.00 -24.52 -3.25
C GLY A 197 8.75 -23.02 -3.35
N ALA A 198 7.77 -22.59 -4.15
CA ALA A 198 7.36 -21.19 -4.25
C ALA A 198 6.86 -20.65 -2.90
N ALA A 199 6.03 -21.41 -2.18
CA ALA A 199 5.54 -21.02 -0.87
C ALA A 199 6.68 -20.86 0.15
N ILE A 200 7.64 -21.78 0.16
CA ILE A 200 8.82 -21.74 1.05
C ILE A 200 9.71 -20.55 0.70
N ALA A 201 9.95 -20.28 -0.59
CA ALA A 201 10.71 -19.10 -1.03
C ALA A 201 10.09 -17.80 -0.51
N THR A 202 8.76 -17.69 -0.61
CA THR A 202 8.00 -16.54 -0.12
C THR A 202 8.16 -16.38 1.40
N VAL A 203 8.00 -17.45 2.17
CA VAL A 203 8.12 -17.40 3.64
C VAL A 203 9.56 -17.10 4.08
N ILE A 204 10.57 -17.67 3.43
CA ILE A 204 11.98 -17.35 3.69
C ILE A 204 12.24 -15.86 3.43
N GLY A 205 11.76 -15.32 2.31
CA GLY A 205 11.86 -13.89 1.99
C GLY A 205 11.23 -13.01 3.08
N GLN A 206 10.04 -13.40 3.58
CA GLN A 206 9.35 -12.69 4.67
C GLN A 206 10.11 -12.77 6.00
N ILE A 207 10.65 -13.93 6.37
CA ILE A 207 11.45 -14.11 7.60
C ILE A 207 12.73 -13.29 7.52
N VAL A 208 13.45 -13.32 6.40
CA VAL A 208 14.69 -12.55 6.21
C VAL A 208 14.39 -11.05 6.24
N SER A 209 13.32 -10.61 5.56
CA SER A 209 12.84 -9.23 5.64
C SER A 209 12.56 -8.81 7.09
N PHE A 210 11.87 -9.66 7.85
CA PHE A 210 11.58 -9.45 9.26
C PHE A 210 12.86 -9.29 10.10
N ILE A 211 13.82 -10.21 9.95
CA ILE A 211 15.08 -10.19 10.71
C ILE A 211 15.85 -8.91 10.41
N ILE A 212 15.97 -8.54 9.14
CA ILE A 212 16.67 -7.32 8.73
C ILE A 212 15.98 -6.07 9.29
N LEU A 213 14.66 -5.97 9.16
CA LEU A 213 13.91 -4.82 9.68
C LEU A 213 13.98 -4.73 11.21
N PHE A 214 13.91 -5.86 11.90
CA PHE A 214 14.04 -5.89 13.35
C PHE A 214 15.46 -5.48 13.82
N TYR A 215 16.48 -5.88 13.08
CA TYR A 215 17.86 -5.44 13.32
C TYR A 215 18.01 -3.94 13.03
N MET A 216 17.50 -3.48 11.87
CA MET A 216 17.56 -2.07 11.46
C MET A 216 16.78 -1.15 12.41
N ALA A 217 15.70 -1.62 13.03
CA ALA A 217 14.95 -0.87 14.04
C ALA A 217 15.79 -0.52 15.29
N ARG A 218 16.94 -1.16 15.49
CA ARG A 218 17.87 -0.86 16.59
C ARG A 218 19.06 -0.02 16.14
N GLN A 219 19.11 0.37 14.87
CA GLN A 219 20.21 1.14 14.29
C GLN A 219 19.84 2.61 14.11
N GLY A 220 20.84 3.46 14.20
CA GLY A 220 20.67 4.91 14.02
C GLY A 220 19.80 5.54 15.09
N GLU A 221 18.90 6.42 14.67
CA GLU A 221 17.95 7.12 15.54
C GLU A 221 16.58 6.42 15.62
N ASN A 222 16.49 5.15 15.17
CA ASN A 222 15.25 4.39 15.24
C ASN A 222 14.91 4.02 16.69
N ILE A 223 13.63 3.97 16.98
CA ILE A 223 13.09 3.48 18.24
C ILE A 223 13.17 1.95 18.24
N GLY A 224 14.08 1.39 19.06
CA GLY A 224 14.21 -0.05 19.22
C GLY A 224 12.96 -0.67 19.88
N ILE A 225 12.59 -1.85 19.40
CA ILE A 225 11.47 -2.62 19.97
C ILE A 225 11.97 -3.45 21.14
N TYR A 226 11.39 -3.24 22.32
CA TYR A 226 11.71 -3.97 23.54
C TYR A 226 10.43 -4.35 24.30
N LEU A 227 10.42 -5.57 24.84
CA LEU A 227 9.28 -6.07 25.62
C LEU A 227 8.98 -5.21 26.86
N LYS A 228 10.01 -4.63 27.48
CA LYS A 228 9.85 -3.70 28.63
C LYS A 228 9.03 -2.45 28.33
N ASN A 229 8.94 -2.07 27.05
CA ASN A 229 8.19 -0.89 26.59
C ASN A 229 6.77 -1.27 26.13
N PHE A 230 6.43 -2.55 26.14
CA PHE A 230 5.10 -3.02 25.82
C PHE A 230 4.14 -2.67 26.96
N ALA A 231 3.28 -1.73 26.71
CA ALA A 231 2.29 -1.22 27.67
C ALA A 231 0.92 -1.19 26.97
N PRO A 232 0.25 -2.35 26.86
CA PRO A 232 -1.04 -2.45 26.19
C PRO A 232 -2.07 -1.60 26.94
N SER A 233 -2.79 -0.76 26.18
CA SER A 233 -3.86 0.07 26.71
C SER A 233 -4.95 0.24 25.67
N TRP A 234 -6.19 0.48 26.13
CA TRP A 234 -7.30 0.79 25.25
C TRP A 234 -7.04 2.02 24.37
N ASN A 235 -6.37 3.02 24.93
CA ASN A 235 -5.98 4.22 24.20
C ASN A 235 -4.99 3.91 23.07
N ALA A 236 -4.00 3.03 23.29
CA ALA A 236 -3.07 2.62 22.25
C ALA A 236 -3.80 1.87 21.10
N LEU A 237 -4.71 0.95 21.42
CA LEU A 237 -5.53 0.25 20.42
C LEU A 237 -6.41 1.22 19.65
N LYS A 238 -7.05 2.18 20.34
CA LYS A 238 -7.87 3.22 19.70
C LYS A 238 -7.06 4.09 18.73
N GLU A 239 -5.87 4.52 19.10
CA GLU A 239 -4.99 5.31 18.21
C GLU A 239 -4.53 4.49 17.00
N ILE A 240 -4.17 3.22 17.19
CA ILE A 240 -3.83 2.31 16.10
C ILE A 240 -5.02 2.14 15.17
N PHE A 241 -6.22 1.94 15.70
CA PHE A 241 -7.44 1.81 14.91
C PHE A 241 -7.74 3.06 14.10
N LEU A 242 -7.72 4.23 14.72
CA LEU A 242 -8.00 5.51 14.06
C LEU A 242 -6.97 5.84 12.97
N GLY A 243 -5.69 5.55 13.21
CA GLY A 243 -4.62 5.79 12.24
C GLY A 243 -4.49 4.71 11.17
N GLY A 244 -4.91 3.48 11.46
CA GLY A 244 -4.76 2.31 10.58
C GLY A 244 -5.98 2.02 9.71
N SER A 245 -7.20 2.34 10.19
CA SER A 245 -8.45 2.03 9.48
C SER A 245 -8.51 2.56 8.03
N PRO A 246 -7.95 3.75 7.67
CA PRO A 246 -7.97 4.17 6.27
C PRO A 246 -7.15 3.26 5.35
N SER A 247 -6.07 2.67 5.88
CA SER A 247 -5.27 1.70 5.11
C SER A 247 -6.00 0.39 4.90
N LEU A 248 -6.70 -0.09 5.92
CA LEU A 248 -7.53 -1.29 5.83
C LEU A 248 -8.70 -1.08 4.85
N SER A 249 -9.39 0.06 4.94
CA SER A 249 -10.47 0.44 4.02
C SER A 249 -9.97 0.50 2.57
N ARG A 250 -8.83 1.15 2.33
CA ARG A 250 -8.24 1.26 0.99
C ARG A 250 -7.92 -0.11 0.39
N GLN A 251 -7.28 -1.00 1.15
CA GLN A 251 -6.87 -2.31 0.68
C GLN A 251 -8.09 -3.24 0.46
N GLY A 252 -9.01 -3.28 1.42
CA GLY A 252 -10.22 -4.09 1.32
C GLY A 252 -11.11 -3.67 0.16
N LEU A 253 -11.32 -2.37 -0.01
CA LEU A 253 -12.14 -1.84 -1.12
C LEU A 253 -11.46 -2.03 -2.48
N ALA A 254 -10.12 -1.98 -2.56
CA ALA A 254 -9.40 -2.29 -3.78
C ALA A 254 -9.63 -3.75 -4.23
N CYS A 255 -9.67 -4.67 -3.29
CA CYS A 255 -9.98 -6.07 -3.58
C CYS A 255 -11.42 -6.22 -4.11
N LEU A 256 -12.40 -5.62 -3.43
CA LEU A 256 -13.80 -5.64 -3.87
C LEU A 256 -14.00 -4.95 -5.22
N ALA A 257 -13.31 -3.85 -5.48
CA ALA A 257 -13.35 -3.16 -6.76
C ALA A 257 -12.84 -4.05 -7.91
N THR A 258 -11.74 -4.76 -7.70
CA THR A 258 -11.18 -5.68 -8.70
C THR A 258 -12.15 -6.84 -8.98
N MET A 259 -12.78 -7.41 -7.95
CA MET A 259 -13.81 -8.43 -8.12
C MET A 259 -14.99 -7.92 -8.91
N SER A 260 -15.51 -6.72 -8.57
CA SER A 260 -16.63 -6.07 -9.27
C SER A 260 -16.29 -5.78 -10.73
N LEU A 261 -15.05 -5.32 -11.00
CA LEU A 261 -14.57 -5.09 -12.37
C LEU A 261 -14.58 -6.37 -13.20
N ASN A 262 -14.07 -7.47 -12.64
CA ASN A 262 -14.03 -8.76 -13.32
C ASN A 262 -15.45 -9.29 -13.61
N ILE A 263 -16.36 -9.16 -12.64
CA ILE A 263 -17.78 -9.53 -12.84
C ILE A 263 -18.41 -8.73 -13.96
N ALA A 264 -18.22 -7.43 -13.98
CA ALA A 264 -18.79 -6.56 -15.01
C ALA A 264 -18.15 -6.83 -16.39
N ALA A 265 -16.84 -7.01 -16.46
CA ALA A 265 -16.14 -7.31 -17.70
C ALA A 265 -16.52 -8.68 -18.29
N ALA A 266 -16.83 -9.67 -17.43
CA ALA A 266 -17.22 -11.02 -17.86
C ALA A 266 -18.46 -11.05 -18.76
N HIS A 267 -19.37 -10.07 -18.63
CA HIS A 267 -20.54 -9.94 -19.51
C HIS A 267 -20.19 -9.61 -20.98
N TYR A 268 -18.96 -9.14 -21.22
CA TYR A 268 -18.46 -8.72 -22.54
C TYR A 268 -17.44 -9.66 -23.13
N GLY A 269 -17.20 -10.83 -22.49
CA GLY A 269 -16.33 -11.88 -22.97
C GLY A 269 -14.95 -11.88 -22.28
N ASP A 270 -14.19 -12.95 -22.57
CA ASP A 270 -12.89 -13.19 -21.96
C ASP A 270 -11.85 -12.15 -22.38
N GLU A 271 -11.98 -11.60 -23.58
CA GLU A 271 -11.11 -10.55 -24.10
C GLU A 271 -11.23 -9.25 -23.28
N ALA A 272 -12.46 -8.93 -22.81
CA ALA A 272 -12.67 -7.77 -21.93
C ALA A 272 -12.04 -7.96 -20.56
N ILE A 273 -12.15 -9.16 -19.97
CA ILE A 273 -11.50 -9.49 -18.70
C ILE A 273 -9.97 -9.38 -18.85
N ALA A 274 -9.42 -9.95 -19.93
CA ALA A 274 -7.99 -9.91 -20.21
C ALA A 274 -7.48 -8.47 -20.38
N ALA A 275 -8.20 -7.66 -21.17
CA ALA A 275 -7.85 -6.26 -21.41
C ALA A 275 -7.86 -5.44 -20.11
N MET A 276 -8.93 -5.54 -19.30
CA MET A 276 -9.05 -4.81 -18.04
C MET A 276 -8.01 -5.26 -17.01
N SER A 277 -7.65 -6.54 -16.99
CA SER A 277 -6.57 -7.07 -16.14
C SER A 277 -5.22 -6.47 -16.51
N ILE A 278 -4.91 -6.36 -17.79
CA ILE A 278 -3.66 -5.74 -18.29
C ILE A 278 -3.62 -4.25 -17.90
N VAL A 279 -4.70 -3.51 -18.14
CA VAL A 279 -4.81 -2.10 -17.80
C VAL A 279 -4.62 -1.88 -16.30
N THR A 280 -5.22 -2.74 -15.46
CA THR A 280 -5.05 -2.69 -13.99
C THR A 280 -3.60 -2.91 -13.59
N ARG A 281 -2.88 -3.84 -14.20
CA ARG A 281 -1.45 -4.09 -13.92
C ARG A 281 -0.56 -2.90 -14.29
N ILE A 282 -0.79 -2.29 -15.46
CA ILE A 282 -0.07 -1.08 -15.88
C ILE A 282 -0.34 0.05 -14.88
N SER A 283 -1.60 0.23 -14.50
CA SER A 283 -2.01 1.24 -13.52
C SER A 283 -1.37 1.04 -12.15
N MET A 284 -1.28 -0.21 -11.67
CA MET A 284 -0.63 -0.54 -10.40
C MET A 284 0.84 -0.12 -10.36
N LEU A 285 1.61 -0.34 -11.44
CA LEU A 285 3.02 0.06 -11.51
C LEU A 285 3.18 1.58 -11.43
N VAL A 286 2.36 2.33 -12.18
CA VAL A 286 2.40 3.80 -12.16
C VAL A 286 1.98 4.35 -10.80
N LEU A 287 0.90 3.82 -10.23
CA LEU A 287 0.36 4.26 -8.95
C LEU A 287 1.27 3.86 -7.77
N ALA A 288 2.02 2.76 -7.86
CA ALA A 288 3.02 2.38 -6.86
C ALA A 288 4.03 3.52 -6.61
N THR A 289 4.45 4.22 -7.68
CA THR A 289 5.34 5.39 -7.57
C THR A 289 4.68 6.53 -6.79
N VAL A 290 3.41 6.84 -7.09
CA VAL A 290 2.67 7.93 -6.42
C VAL A 290 2.35 7.58 -4.96
N ILE A 291 2.01 6.32 -4.69
CA ILE A 291 1.83 5.81 -3.33
C ILE A 291 3.15 5.93 -2.56
N GLY A 292 4.28 5.55 -3.16
CA GLY A 292 5.60 5.70 -2.56
C GLY A 292 5.97 7.16 -2.28
N LEU A 293 5.65 8.07 -3.20
CA LEU A 293 5.83 9.52 -3.02
C LEU A 293 4.98 10.04 -1.84
N GLY A 294 3.71 9.69 -1.79
CA GLY A 294 2.81 10.07 -0.71
C GLY A 294 3.23 9.50 0.65
N GLN A 295 3.65 8.24 0.68
CA GLN A 295 4.21 7.63 1.88
C GLN A 295 5.53 8.28 2.32
N GLY A 296 6.36 8.76 1.38
CA GLY A 296 7.55 9.55 1.68
C GLY A 296 7.25 10.93 2.26
N PHE A 297 6.08 11.50 1.94
CA PHE A 297 5.60 12.76 2.53
C PHE A 297 5.11 12.59 3.99
N GLN A 298 4.58 11.42 4.36
CA GLN A 298 3.95 11.19 5.67
C GLN A 298 4.86 11.51 6.88
N PRO A 299 6.17 11.18 6.90
CA PRO A 299 7.06 11.55 8.01
C PRO A 299 7.11 13.08 8.23
N LEU A 300 7.32 13.85 7.16
CA LEU A 300 7.28 15.32 7.22
C LEU A 300 5.92 15.82 7.73
N CYS A 301 4.84 15.25 7.23
CA CYS A 301 3.48 15.59 7.65
C CYS A 301 3.28 15.36 9.17
N GLY A 302 3.67 14.19 9.69
CA GLY A 302 3.49 13.84 11.10
C GLY A 302 4.33 14.71 12.04
N PHE A 303 5.60 14.93 11.70
CA PHE A 303 6.49 15.78 12.49
C PHE A 303 6.02 17.25 12.49
N CYS A 304 5.66 17.81 11.32
CA CYS A 304 5.16 19.17 11.24
C CYS A 304 3.82 19.35 11.98
N TYR A 305 2.92 18.37 11.88
CA TYR A 305 1.65 18.40 12.63
C TYR A 305 1.89 18.34 14.14
N GLY A 306 2.77 17.45 14.62
CA GLY A 306 3.15 17.35 16.04
C GLY A 306 3.82 18.59 16.58
N ALA A 307 4.68 19.23 15.77
CA ALA A 307 5.38 20.47 16.10
C ALA A 307 4.54 21.75 15.87
N LYS A 308 3.27 21.62 15.43
CA LYS A 308 2.38 22.75 15.10
C LYS A 308 2.89 23.66 13.96
N LEU A 309 3.67 23.12 13.03
CA LEU A 309 4.25 23.81 11.87
C LEU A 309 3.33 23.65 10.65
N TYR A 310 2.13 24.21 10.71
CA TYR A 310 1.10 23.99 9.70
C TYR A 310 1.39 24.64 8.35
N ASP A 311 2.10 25.79 8.30
CA ASP A 311 2.51 26.41 7.04
C ASP A 311 3.48 25.52 6.28
N ARG A 312 4.46 24.95 6.99
CA ARG A 312 5.42 24.01 6.44
C ARG A 312 4.74 22.69 5.97
N LEU A 313 3.77 22.22 6.72
CA LEU A 313 2.97 21.07 6.34
C LEU A 313 2.23 21.33 5.02
N ARG A 314 1.62 22.51 4.87
CA ARG A 314 0.93 22.92 3.65
C ARG A 314 1.91 23.02 2.47
N GLU A 315 3.07 23.60 2.65
CA GLU A 315 4.10 23.71 1.63
C GLU A 315 4.59 22.33 1.18
N GLY A 316 4.84 21.41 2.13
CA GLY A 316 5.19 20.02 1.84
C GLY A 316 4.11 19.28 1.07
N TYR A 317 2.83 19.47 1.45
CA TYR A 317 1.69 18.91 0.72
C TYR A 317 1.65 19.42 -0.73
N MET A 318 1.72 20.74 -0.92
CA MET A 318 1.66 21.34 -2.26
C MET A 318 2.84 20.89 -3.14
N PHE A 319 4.03 20.80 -2.57
CA PHE A 319 5.21 20.29 -3.28
C PHE A 319 4.99 18.83 -3.71
N THR A 320 4.51 17.98 -2.81
CA THR A 320 4.29 16.55 -3.08
C THR A 320 3.20 16.33 -4.13
N VAL A 321 2.08 17.04 -4.03
CA VAL A 321 1.00 16.98 -5.03
C VAL A 321 1.50 17.47 -6.38
N LYS A 322 2.18 18.61 -6.44
CA LYS A 322 2.72 19.17 -7.69
C LYS A 322 3.71 18.21 -8.37
N THR A 323 4.64 17.65 -7.59
CA THR A 323 5.64 16.69 -8.11
C THR A 323 4.96 15.40 -8.60
N GLY A 324 4.02 14.85 -7.83
CA GLY A 324 3.26 13.67 -8.23
C GLY A 324 2.39 13.91 -9.47
N THR A 325 1.73 15.07 -9.55
CA THR A 325 0.91 15.44 -10.73
C THR A 325 1.78 15.57 -11.96
N LEU A 326 2.96 16.21 -11.85
CA LEU A 326 3.88 16.37 -12.97
C LEU A 326 4.41 15.02 -13.46
N PHE A 327 4.76 14.12 -12.55
CA PHE A 327 5.15 12.74 -12.87
C PHE A 327 4.02 12.00 -13.60
N LEU A 328 2.80 12.05 -13.06
CA LEU A 328 1.65 11.38 -13.66
C LEU A 328 1.26 11.98 -15.01
N LEU A 329 1.44 13.29 -15.19
CA LEU A 329 1.24 13.93 -16.49
C LEU A 329 2.23 13.42 -17.54
N ALA A 330 3.51 13.26 -17.16
CA ALA A 330 4.51 12.64 -18.03
C ALA A 330 4.13 11.19 -18.37
N CYS A 331 3.70 10.39 -17.38
CA CYS A 331 3.19 9.04 -17.62
C CYS A 331 1.96 9.03 -18.52
N THR A 332 1.06 10.01 -18.40
CA THR A 332 -0.12 10.16 -19.27
C THR A 332 0.29 10.37 -20.72
N ILE A 333 1.21 11.30 -20.98
CA ILE A 333 1.69 11.60 -22.33
C ILE A 333 2.36 10.37 -22.96
N ILE A 334 3.30 9.76 -22.24
CA ILE A 334 4.00 8.55 -22.71
C ILE A 334 3.01 7.39 -22.92
N GLY A 335 2.16 7.14 -21.94
CA GLY A 335 1.17 6.07 -22.01
C GLY A 335 0.15 6.25 -23.12
N TRP A 336 -0.22 7.51 -23.43
CA TRP A 336 -1.13 7.81 -24.53
C TRP A 336 -0.51 7.48 -25.90
N ILE A 337 0.75 7.86 -26.10
CA ILE A 337 1.50 7.60 -27.33
C ILE A 337 1.70 6.08 -27.52
N PHE A 338 2.10 5.38 -26.47
CA PHE A 338 2.45 3.95 -26.51
C PHE A 338 1.32 3.02 -26.04
N SER A 339 0.08 3.49 -25.94
CA SER A 339 -1.03 2.71 -25.38
C SER A 339 -1.22 1.34 -26.05
N GLY A 340 -1.11 1.26 -27.38
CA GLY A 340 -1.20 0.01 -28.13
C GLY A 340 -0.05 -0.95 -27.79
N SER A 341 1.18 -0.48 -27.90
CA SER A 341 2.39 -1.29 -27.62
C SER A 341 2.44 -1.76 -26.16
N LEU A 342 1.96 -0.96 -25.21
CA LEU A 342 1.89 -1.36 -23.81
C LEU A 342 0.93 -2.53 -23.57
N ILE A 343 -0.22 -2.55 -24.23
CA ILE A 343 -1.16 -3.68 -24.14
C ILE A 343 -0.62 -4.90 -24.90
N GLU A 344 -0.09 -4.69 -26.10
CA GLU A 344 0.49 -5.74 -26.95
C GLU A 344 1.63 -6.49 -26.24
N LEU A 345 2.44 -5.80 -25.43
CA LEU A 345 3.53 -6.40 -24.64
C LEU A 345 3.02 -7.53 -23.72
N PHE A 346 1.79 -7.41 -23.22
CA PHE A 346 1.19 -8.44 -22.35
C PHE A 346 0.39 -9.48 -23.14
N ARG A 347 -0.28 -9.07 -24.20
CA ARG A 347 -1.11 -9.96 -25.03
C ARG A 347 -1.22 -9.44 -26.46
N ASN A 348 -0.70 -10.21 -27.40
CA ASN A 348 -0.84 -9.92 -28.83
C ASN A 348 -2.16 -10.53 -29.37
N ASP A 349 -3.27 -9.86 -29.09
CA ASP A 349 -4.62 -10.18 -29.55
C ASP A 349 -5.32 -8.89 -29.93
N ALA A 350 -5.83 -8.82 -31.17
CA ALA A 350 -6.39 -7.58 -31.74
C ALA A 350 -7.61 -7.06 -30.94
N LYS A 351 -8.46 -7.95 -30.41
CA LYS A 351 -9.62 -7.55 -29.60
C LYS A 351 -9.16 -7.05 -28.22
N VAL A 352 -8.24 -7.75 -27.57
CA VAL A 352 -7.68 -7.34 -26.28
C VAL A 352 -6.98 -5.99 -26.41
N ILE A 353 -6.21 -5.78 -27.49
CA ILE A 353 -5.55 -4.49 -27.76
C ILE A 353 -6.59 -3.39 -27.95
N SER A 354 -7.62 -3.60 -28.75
CA SER A 354 -8.63 -2.58 -29.02
C SER A 354 -9.37 -2.13 -27.76
N ILE A 355 -9.80 -3.06 -26.90
CA ILE A 355 -10.49 -2.78 -25.62
C ILE A 355 -9.50 -2.14 -24.65
N GLY A 356 -8.30 -2.73 -24.50
CA GLY A 356 -7.30 -2.27 -23.56
C GLY A 356 -6.80 -0.85 -23.83
N VAL A 357 -6.64 -0.47 -25.10
CA VAL A 357 -6.23 0.89 -25.50
C VAL A 357 -7.28 1.91 -25.10
N VAL A 358 -8.56 1.65 -25.32
CA VAL A 358 -9.64 2.57 -24.91
C VAL A 358 -9.68 2.71 -23.41
N ALA A 359 -9.68 1.61 -22.67
CA ALA A 359 -9.71 1.61 -21.21
C ALA A 359 -8.47 2.32 -20.62
N LEU A 360 -7.27 2.03 -21.15
CA LEU A 360 -6.04 2.67 -20.70
C LEU A 360 -6.06 4.17 -20.93
N ARG A 361 -6.51 4.63 -22.11
CA ARG A 361 -6.60 6.06 -22.43
C ARG A 361 -7.57 6.79 -21.53
N TRP A 362 -8.73 6.21 -21.20
CA TRP A 362 -9.63 6.78 -20.21
C TRP A 362 -8.97 6.94 -18.85
N GLN A 363 -8.27 5.94 -18.36
CA GLN A 363 -7.59 6.02 -17.08
C GLN A 363 -6.43 7.05 -17.12
N LEU A 364 -5.67 7.11 -18.21
CA LEU A 364 -4.57 8.07 -18.38
C LEU A 364 -5.05 9.52 -18.27
N CYS A 365 -6.25 9.85 -18.77
CA CYS A 365 -6.83 11.20 -18.66
C CYS A 365 -6.97 11.66 -17.20
N THR A 366 -7.21 10.73 -16.27
CA THR A 366 -7.42 11.04 -14.86
C THR A 366 -6.22 10.76 -13.96
N TYR A 367 -5.14 10.19 -14.49
CA TYR A 367 -3.94 9.92 -13.72
C TYR A 367 -3.41 11.16 -12.96
N PRO A 368 -3.32 12.36 -13.55
CA PRO A 368 -2.84 13.54 -12.81
C PRO A 368 -3.63 13.83 -11.54
N PHE A 369 -4.91 13.42 -11.47
CA PHE A 369 -5.78 13.62 -10.29
C PHE A 369 -5.37 12.74 -9.11
N ASN A 370 -4.78 11.57 -9.39
CA ASN A 370 -4.44 10.60 -8.37
C ASN A 370 -3.38 11.10 -7.38
N ALA A 371 -2.49 11.99 -7.79
CA ALA A 371 -1.52 12.60 -6.87
C ALA A 371 -2.24 13.37 -5.75
N ALA A 372 -3.20 14.21 -6.08
CA ALA A 372 -3.98 14.97 -5.10
C ALA A 372 -4.81 14.04 -4.21
N ILE A 373 -5.49 13.04 -4.79
CA ILE A 373 -6.34 12.09 -4.05
C ILE A 373 -5.51 11.30 -3.04
N VAL A 374 -4.40 10.70 -3.46
CA VAL A 374 -3.55 9.84 -2.63
C VAL A 374 -2.86 10.64 -1.52
N VAL A 375 -2.25 11.77 -1.85
CA VAL A 375 -1.53 12.61 -0.87
C VAL A 375 -2.50 13.20 0.15
N SER A 376 -3.70 13.61 -0.25
CA SER A 376 -4.75 14.12 0.65
C SER A 376 -5.25 13.04 1.62
N ASN A 377 -5.43 11.80 1.14
CA ASN A 377 -5.76 10.67 2.00
C ASN A 377 -4.68 10.46 3.06
N MET A 378 -3.40 10.44 2.65
CA MET A 378 -2.27 10.22 3.55
C MET A 378 -2.07 11.36 4.54
N LEU A 379 -2.27 12.62 4.12
CA LEU A 379 -2.25 13.77 5.01
C LEU A 379 -3.35 13.63 6.09
N SER A 380 -4.58 13.37 5.67
CA SER A 380 -5.72 13.23 6.59
C SER A 380 -5.51 12.08 7.58
N GLN A 381 -4.93 10.96 7.12
CA GLN A 381 -4.58 9.81 7.95
C GLN A 381 -3.50 10.18 8.98
N THR A 382 -2.45 10.88 8.57
CA THR A 382 -1.33 11.25 9.44
C THR A 382 -1.72 12.33 10.45
N CYS A 383 -2.55 13.32 10.06
CA CYS A 383 -3.02 14.41 10.90
C CYS A 383 -4.20 14.04 11.82
N ARG A 384 -4.45 12.76 12.07
CA ARG A 384 -5.51 12.31 13.00
C ARG A 384 -6.91 12.82 12.61
N LYS A 385 -7.23 12.82 11.30
CA LYS A 385 -8.58 13.12 10.80
C LYS A 385 -9.19 11.82 10.19
N PRO A 386 -9.54 10.82 11.03
CA PRO A 386 -9.85 9.46 10.57
C PRO A 386 -11.07 9.40 9.66
N TRP A 387 -12.11 10.20 9.92
CA TRP A 387 -13.30 10.23 9.07
C TRP A 387 -12.98 10.72 7.65
N ARG A 388 -12.20 11.79 7.53
CA ARG A 388 -11.76 12.32 6.22
C ARG A 388 -10.86 11.31 5.52
N ALA A 389 -9.93 10.71 6.27
CA ALA A 389 -9.02 9.72 5.72
C ALA A 389 -9.75 8.45 5.24
N ASN A 390 -10.71 7.93 6.02
CA ASN A 390 -11.52 6.77 5.62
C ASN A 390 -12.43 7.10 4.43
N PHE A 391 -13.05 8.28 4.42
CA PHE A 391 -13.86 8.72 3.28
C PHE A 391 -13.03 8.81 2.00
N LEU A 392 -11.86 9.47 2.04
CA LEU A 392 -10.97 9.59 0.89
C LEU A 392 -10.39 8.23 0.45
N ALA A 393 -10.12 7.32 1.40
CA ALA A 393 -9.69 5.97 1.10
C ALA A 393 -10.80 5.17 0.39
N ALA A 394 -12.04 5.34 0.84
CA ALA A 394 -13.20 4.65 0.30
C ALA A 394 -13.69 5.25 -1.02
N ALA A 395 -13.54 6.55 -1.22
CA ALA A 395 -14.12 7.28 -2.33
C ALA A 395 -13.72 6.68 -3.69
N ARG A 396 -12.43 6.49 -3.91
CA ARG A 396 -11.88 6.11 -5.20
C ARG A 396 -12.27 4.70 -5.64
N GLN A 397 -12.15 3.72 -4.76
CA GLN A 397 -12.31 2.30 -5.12
C GLN A 397 -13.59 1.66 -4.57
N GLY A 398 -14.21 2.28 -3.57
CA GLY A 398 -15.42 1.78 -2.95
C GLY A 398 -16.65 2.58 -3.34
N LEU A 399 -16.75 3.79 -2.76
CA LEU A 399 -17.97 4.60 -2.79
C LEU A 399 -18.39 5.01 -4.20
N PHE A 400 -17.46 5.37 -5.05
CA PHE A 400 -17.77 5.77 -6.44
C PHE A 400 -17.57 4.62 -7.41
N PHE A 401 -16.46 3.89 -7.36
CA PHE A 401 -16.18 2.85 -8.35
C PHE A 401 -17.18 1.70 -8.33
N ILE A 402 -17.48 1.11 -7.16
CA ILE A 402 -18.35 -0.08 -7.09
C ILE A 402 -19.77 0.19 -7.61
N PRO A 403 -20.46 1.29 -7.27
CA PRO A 403 -21.73 1.58 -7.90
C PRO A 403 -21.62 1.86 -9.40
N LEU A 404 -20.60 2.64 -9.80
CA LEU A 404 -20.43 3.04 -11.19
C LEU A 404 -20.16 1.85 -12.13
N ILE A 405 -19.40 0.83 -11.68
CA ILE A 405 -19.09 -0.34 -12.51
C ILE A 405 -20.32 -1.17 -12.87
N PHE A 406 -21.41 -1.06 -12.09
CA PHE A 406 -22.67 -1.72 -12.39
C PHE A 406 -23.69 -0.77 -13.09
N ILE A 407 -23.56 0.53 -12.90
CA ILE A 407 -24.47 1.52 -13.48
C ILE A 407 -24.04 1.92 -14.89
N LEU A 408 -22.78 2.30 -15.10
CA LEU A 408 -22.30 2.81 -16.39
C LEU A 408 -22.46 1.82 -17.55
N PRO A 409 -22.21 0.50 -17.38
CA PRO A 409 -22.40 -0.45 -18.46
C PRO A 409 -23.84 -0.59 -18.92
N GLN A 410 -24.83 -0.25 -18.08
CA GLN A 410 -26.25 -0.27 -18.48
C GLN A 410 -26.59 0.82 -19.52
N PHE A 411 -25.86 1.94 -19.51
CA PHE A 411 -26.04 3.05 -20.42
C PHE A 411 -25.08 3.05 -21.61
N PHE A 412 -23.83 2.59 -21.37
CA PHE A 412 -22.73 2.72 -22.33
C PHE A 412 -22.13 1.37 -22.76
N GLY A 413 -22.68 0.25 -22.31
CA GLY A 413 -22.16 -1.08 -22.63
C GLY A 413 -20.70 -1.26 -22.17
N LEU A 414 -19.87 -1.85 -23.01
CA LEU A 414 -18.44 -2.09 -22.71
C LEU A 414 -17.68 -0.79 -22.38
N LEU A 415 -17.99 0.31 -23.08
CA LEU A 415 -17.40 1.62 -22.80
C LEU A 415 -17.63 2.06 -21.34
N GLY A 416 -18.78 1.69 -20.75
CA GLY A 416 -19.07 1.94 -19.35
C GLY A 416 -18.09 1.22 -18.40
N VAL A 417 -17.63 0.02 -18.73
CA VAL A 417 -16.57 -0.71 -17.98
C VAL A 417 -15.22 -0.01 -18.15
N GLU A 418 -14.87 0.35 -19.38
CA GLU A 418 -13.60 0.97 -19.75
C GLU A 418 -13.38 2.33 -19.08
N MET A 419 -14.43 3.17 -19.00
CA MET A 419 -14.33 4.52 -18.43
C MET A 419 -14.62 4.60 -16.93
N CYS A 420 -15.08 3.52 -16.30
CA CYS A 420 -15.57 3.52 -14.92
C CYS A 420 -14.52 4.08 -13.92
N GLN A 421 -13.26 3.67 -14.04
CA GLN A 421 -12.20 4.16 -13.15
C GLN A 421 -11.94 5.65 -13.35
N ALA A 422 -11.98 6.15 -14.58
CA ALA A 422 -11.79 7.56 -14.87
C ALA A 422 -12.92 8.42 -14.26
N VAL A 423 -14.16 7.98 -14.37
CA VAL A 423 -15.29 8.66 -13.75
C VAL A 423 -15.17 8.64 -12.23
N SER A 424 -14.82 7.50 -11.65
CA SER A 424 -14.60 7.38 -10.21
C SER A 424 -13.46 8.28 -9.70
N ASP A 425 -12.33 8.37 -10.41
CA ASP A 425 -11.21 9.23 -10.08
C ASP A 425 -11.62 10.72 -10.14
N THR A 426 -12.44 11.10 -11.12
CA THR A 426 -12.99 12.46 -11.24
C THR A 426 -13.89 12.83 -10.06
N PHE A 427 -14.84 11.98 -9.67
CA PHE A 427 -15.67 12.22 -8.50
C PHE A 427 -14.83 12.24 -7.20
N SER A 428 -13.82 11.39 -7.11
CA SER A 428 -12.91 11.38 -5.97
C SER A 428 -12.12 12.69 -5.85
N LEU A 429 -11.65 13.25 -6.97
CA LEU A 429 -10.99 14.56 -6.97
C LEU A 429 -11.97 15.67 -6.53
N LEU A 430 -13.18 15.69 -7.10
CA LEU A 430 -14.20 16.68 -6.74
C LEU A 430 -14.54 16.64 -5.24
N ALA A 431 -14.56 15.45 -4.64
CA ALA A 431 -14.74 15.28 -3.20
C ALA A 431 -13.50 15.68 -2.39
N THR A 432 -12.30 15.45 -2.92
CA THR A 432 -11.03 15.75 -2.25
C THR A 432 -10.81 17.25 -2.06
N ILE A 433 -11.15 18.07 -3.07
CA ILE A 433 -10.91 19.51 -3.06
C ILE A 433 -11.58 20.22 -1.85
N PRO A 434 -12.90 20.10 -1.61
CA PRO A 434 -13.54 20.76 -0.48
C PRO A 434 -13.05 20.26 0.88
N ILE A 435 -12.75 18.95 0.99
CA ILE A 435 -12.20 18.36 2.22
C ILE A 435 -10.85 18.98 2.53
N MET A 436 -9.98 19.17 1.53
CA MET A 436 -8.66 19.75 1.75
C MET A 436 -8.73 21.25 2.05
N ILE A 437 -9.59 22.00 1.39
CA ILE A 437 -9.82 23.42 1.69
C ILE A 437 -10.27 23.56 3.16
N TYR A 438 -11.21 22.74 3.61
CA TYR A 438 -11.68 22.75 4.98
C TYR A 438 -10.55 22.35 5.97
N THR A 439 -9.77 21.32 5.66
CA THR A 439 -8.65 20.85 6.47
C THR A 439 -7.59 21.93 6.67
N PHE A 440 -7.19 22.64 5.60
CA PHE A 440 -6.21 23.72 5.71
C PHE A 440 -6.76 24.97 6.41
N ARG A 441 -8.07 25.26 6.30
CA ARG A 441 -8.71 26.32 7.10
C ARG A 441 -8.68 25.99 8.58
N GLU A 442 -8.93 24.74 8.95
CA GLU A 442 -8.84 24.26 10.33
C GLU A 442 -7.41 24.39 10.88
N PHE A 443 -6.40 23.95 10.12
CA PHE A 443 -5.00 24.11 10.50
C PHE A 443 -4.58 25.56 10.69
N LYS A 444 -5.07 26.48 9.87
CA LYS A 444 -4.82 27.90 10.03
C LYS A 444 -5.40 28.46 11.33
N LYS A 445 -6.61 28.02 11.72
CA LYS A 445 -7.20 28.40 12.99
C LYS A 445 -6.38 27.86 14.18
N GLU A 446 -6.04 26.56 14.15
CA GLU A 446 -5.21 25.93 15.18
C GLU A 446 -3.86 26.62 15.35
N GLN A 447 -3.25 27.11 14.24
CA GLN A 447 -1.99 27.86 14.29
C GLN A 447 -2.14 29.25 14.94
N ILE A 448 -3.21 29.97 14.64
CA ILE A 448 -3.50 31.26 15.23
C ILE A 448 -3.69 31.12 16.74
N GLU A 449 -4.51 30.16 17.18
CA GLU A 449 -4.75 29.86 18.59
C GLU A 449 -3.46 29.50 19.34
N PHE A 450 -2.62 28.66 18.73
CA PHE A 450 -1.32 28.30 19.30
C PHE A 450 -0.38 29.48 19.45
N ASN A 451 -0.31 30.37 18.46
CA ASN A 451 0.52 31.57 18.52
C ASN A 451 0.04 32.57 19.58
N GLN A 452 -1.28 32.70 19.77
CA GLN A 452 -1.86 33.54 20.84
C GLN A 452 -1.51 32.99 22.22
N GLN A 453 -1.60 31.68 22.43
CA GLN A 453 -1.24 31.05 23.73
C GLN A 453 0.26 31.15 24.04
N LYS A 454 1.13 31.30 23.05
CA LYS A 454 2.57 31.45 23.25
C LYS A 454 2.98 32.88 23.58
N ASN A 455 2.16 33.86 23.20
CA ASN A 455 2.40 35.28 23.44
C ASN A 455 1.76 35.81 24.75
N ASN A 456 0.85 35.02 25.35
CA ASN A 456 0.32 35.20 26.69
C ASN A 456 1.12 34.34 27.70
#